data_dce7be1ac72a2fe113830726ff6a0315
#
_entry.id   dce7be1ac72a2fe113830726ff6a0315
#
_cell.length_a   1.000
_cell.length_b   1.000
_cell.length_c   1.000
_cell.angle_alpha   90.00
_cell.angle_beta   90.00
_cell.angle_gamma   90.00
#
_symmetry.space_group_name_H-M   'P 1'
#
loop_
_entity.id
_entity.type
_entity.pdbx_description
1 polymer ?
#
loop_
_entity_poly.entity_id
_entity_poly.type
_entity_poly.pdbx_seq_one_letter_code
_entity_poly.pdbx_strand_id
1 'polypeptide(L)'
;MLACALRWKELLLAAGADEAIVMPSQGNPLVFAQKHVSNDAPTLLIYAHYDVMPAEPLGLWKSQPFEPEIRDGHIWARGADDDKGQAMIQVKAFEYVVKTDC
;
A
#
# COMPACT_ATOMS: atom_id res chain seq x y z
N MET A 1 -10.31 -6.86 -4.49
CA MET A 1 -9.45 -6.71 -3.29
C MET A 1 -8.26 -7.66 -3.29
N LEU A 2 -8.41 -8.95 -3.60
CA LEU A 2 -7.29 -9.90 -3.62
C LEU A 2 -6.16 -9.49 -4.57
N ALA A 3 -6.48 -9.04 -5.79
CA ALA A 3 -5.46 -8.57 -6.74
C ALA A 3 -4.64 -7.39 -6.19
N CYS A 4 -5.28 -6.48 -5.46
CA CYS A 4 -4.61 -5.38 -4.79
C CYS A 4 -3.67 -5.88 -3.68
N ALA A 5 -4.14 -6.81 -2.84
CA ALA A 5 -3.33 -7.42 -1.80
C ALA A 5 -2.09 -8.13 -2.36
N LEU A 6 -2.26 -8.89 -3.45
CA LEU A 6 -1.15 -9.56 -4.14
C LEU A 6 -0.15 -8.55 -4.70
N ARG A 7 -0.62 -7.42 -5.23
CA ARG A 7 0.27 -6.35 -5.72
C ARG A 7 1.07 -5.71 -4.58
N TRP A 8 0.46 -5.46 -3.44
CA TRP A 8 1.20 -4.98 -2.26
C TRP A 8 2.25 -5.97 -1.79
N LYS A 9 1.93 -7.27 -1.76
CA LYS A 9 2.91 -8.33 -1.46
C LYS A 9 4.11 -8.26 -2.40
N GLU A 10 3.88 -8.18 -3.71
CA GLU A 10 4.95 -8.07 -4.71
C GLU A 10 5.83 -6.82 -4.48
N LEU A 11 5.22 -5.68 -4.22
CA LEU A 11 5.93 -4.43 -3.96
C LEU A 11 6.80 -4.52 -2.71
N LEU A 12 6.31 -5.11 -1.63
CA LEU A 12 7.05 -5.29 -0.39
C LEU A 12 8.25 -6.24 -0.57
N LEU A 13 8.07 -7.33 -1.29
CA LEU A 13 9.18 -8.23 -1.62
C LEU A 13 10.23 -7.53 -2.50
N ALA A 14 9.80 -6.78 -3.51
CA ALA A 14 10.70 -6.01 -4.38
C ALA A 14 11.43 -4.90 -3.62
N ALA A 15 10.80 -4.32 -2.59
CA ALA A 15 11.40 -3.32 -1.71
C ALA A 15 12.46 -3.90 -0.76
N GLY A 16 12.52 -5.22 -0.58
CA GLY A 16 13.54 -5.89 0.21
C GLY A 16 13.03 -6.59 1.48
N ALA A 17 11.74 -6.81 1.62
CA ALA A 17 11.22 -7.63 2.70
C ALA A 17 11.74 -9.07 2.57
N ASP A 18 12.05 -9.70 3.70
CA ASP A 18 12.46 -11.10 3.74
C ASP A 18 11.28 -12.03 3.49
N GLU A 19 10.10 -11.59 3.91
CA GLU A 19 8.85 -12.32 3.77
C GLU A 19 7.71 -11.36 3.54
N ALA A 20 6.78 -11.73 2.68
CA ALA A 20 5.49 -11.07 2.53
C ALA A 20 4.42 -12.11 2.22
N ILE A 21 3.33 -12.07 2.99
CA ILE A 21 2.22 -13.01 2.87
C ILE A 21 0.89 -12.27 2.79
N VAL A 22 -0.06 -12.90 2.09
CA VAL A 22 -1.45 -12.45 2.07
C VAL A 22 -2.25 -13.44 2.93
N MET A 23 -2.81 -12.94 4.03
CA MET A 23 -3.56 -13.75 4.98
C MET A 23 -5.06 -13.52 4.81
N PRO A 24 -5.88 -14.57 4.81
CA PRO A 24 -7.33 -14.41 4.82
C PRO A 24 -7.78 -13.77 6.13
N SER A 25 -8.87 -13.02 6.06
CA SER A 25 -9.55 -12.47 7.24
C SER A 25 -11.06 -12.58 7.04
N GLN A 26 -11.84 -12.16 8.03
CA GLN A 26 -13.30 -12.11 7.90
C GLN A 26 -13.76 -11.04 6.89
N GLY A 27 -12.90 -10.10 6.53
CA GLY A 27 -13.14 -9.08 5.53
C GLY A 27 -12.16 -9.18 4.37
N ASN A 28 -11.51 -8.08 4.04
CA ASN A 28 -10.47 -8.07 3.01
C ASN A 28 -9.19 -8.78 3.50
N PRO A 29 -8.44 -9.43 2.59
CA PRO A 29 -7.19 -10.08 2.98
C PRO A 29 -6.22 -9.09 3.62
N LEU A 30 -5.47 -9.56 4.60
CA LEU A 30 -4.42 -8.80 5.25
C LEU A 30 -3.08 -9.08 4.57
N VAL A 31 -2.30 -8.04 4.29
CA VAL A 31 -0.94 -8.18 3.79
C VAL A 31 0.02 -7.94 4.93
N PHE A 32 0.85 -8.92 5.21
CA PHE A 32 1.90 -8.84 6.23
C PHE A 32 3.25 -9.02 5.58
N ALA A 33 4.22 -8.19 5.94
CA ALA A 33 5.60 -8.33 5.50
C ALA A 33 6.55 -8.02 6.65
N GLN A 34 7.73 -8.59 6.62
CA GLN A 34 8.75 -8.33 7.62
C GLN A 34 10.15 -8.29 7.01
N LYS A 35 11.01 -7.54 7.66
CA LYS A 35 12.46 -7.51 7.43
C LYS A 35 13.14 -7.67 8.78
N HIS A 36 13.89 -8.75 8.92
CA HIS A 36 14.71 -8.99 10.11
C HIS A 36 16.10 -8.43 9.88
N VAL A 37 16.60 -7.65 10.81
CA VAL A 37 17.95 -7.09 10.76
C VAL A 37 18.87 -7.78 11.76
N SER A 38 18.49 -7.79 13.05
CA SER A 38 19.19 -8.50 14.11
C SER A 38 18.25 -8.75 15.28
N ASN A 39 18.64 -9.68 16.16
CA ASN A 39 17.84 -10.00 17.34
C ASN A 39 17.83 -8.87 18.39
N ASP A 40 18.84 -8.01 18.36
CA ASP A 40 18.98 -6.91 19.31
C ASP A 40 18.44 -5.58 18.78
N ALA A 41 18.03 -5.53 17.50
CA ALA A 41 17.47 -4.34 16.90
C ALA A 41 16.03 -4.10 17.36
N PRO A 42 15.64 -2.84 17.60
CA PRO A 42 14.24 -2.53 17.88
C PRO A 42 13.35 -2.84 16.69
N THR A 43 12.12 -3.24 16.95
CA THR A 43 11.13 -3.51 15.91
C THR A 43 10.31 -2.26 15.63
N LEU A 44 10.26 -1.85 14.37
CA LEU A 44 9.39 -0.79 13.88
C LEU A 44 8.17 -1.42 13.21
N LEU A 45 6.98 -1.11 13.72
CA LEU A 45 5.72 -1.49 13.09
C LEU A 45 5.22 -0.35 12.21
N ILE A 46 4.97 -0.66 10.94
CA ILE A 46 4.38 0.26 9.97
C ILE A 46 2.99 -0.25 9.62
N TYR A 47 2.01 0.62 9.61
CA TYR A 47 0.62 0.30 9.29
C TYR A 47 0.09 1.20 8.18
N ALA A 48 -0.66 0.61 7.26
CA ALA A 48 -1.44 1.29 6.24
C ALA A 48 -2.66 0.44 5.87
N HIS A 49 -3.63 1.02 5.18
CA HIS A 49 -4.76 0.25 4.66
C HIS A 49 -4.87 0.42 3.14
N TYR A 50 -5.47 -0.56 2.47
CA TYR A 50 -5.64 -0.53 1.01
C TYR A 50 -7.11 -0.61 0.56
N ASP A 51 -8.02 -0.81 1.48
CA ASP A 51 -9.45 -0.65 1.22
C ASP A 51 -9.83 0.82 1.11
N VAL A 52 -10.99 1.09 0.58
CA VAL A 52 -11.44 2.46 0.30
C VAL A 52 -12.90 2.63 0.65
N MET A 53 -13.30 3.87 0.93
CA MET A 53 -14.69 4.24 1.13
C MET A 53 -15.50 4.08 -0.17
N PRO A 54 -16.82 3.84 -0.08
CA PRO A 54 -17.70 3.92 -1.22
C PRO A 54 -17.54 5.23 -1.99
N ALA A 55 -17.74 5.20 -3.30
CA ALA A 55 -17.54 6.36 -4.16
C ALA A 55 -18.82 7.22 -4.34
N GLU A 56 -19.96 6.80 -3.78
CA GLU A 56 -21.22 7.53 -3.89
C GLU A 56 -21.14 8.91 -3.19
N PRO A 57 -21.85 9.91 -3.71
CA PRO A 57 -22.66 9.89 -4.94
C PRO A 57 -21.80 10.02 -6.22
N LEU A 58 -22.00 9.10 -7.15
CA LEU A 58 -21.19 9.02 -8.39
C LEU A 58 -21.31 10.27 -9.27
N GLY A 59 -22.45 10.96 -9.23
CA GLY A 59 -22.69 12.16 -10.02
C GLY A 59 -21.82 13.36 -9.66
N LEU A 60 -21.13 13.35 -8.52
CA LEU A 60 -20.20 14.41 -8.12
C LEU A 60 -18.79 14.22 -8.69
N TRP A 61 -18.49 13.04 -9.20
CA TRP A 61 -17.20 12.76 -9.81
C TRP A 61 -17.12 13.29 -11.25
N LYS A 62 -16.01 13.93 -11.58
CA LYS A 62 -15.74 14.41 -12.95
C LYS A 62 -15.16 13.32 -13.86
N SER A 63 -14.67 12.23 -13.26
CA SER A 63 -14.15 11.04 -13.94
C SER A 63 -14.59 9.80 -13.18
N GLN A 64 -14.42 8.61 -13.73
CA GLN A 64 -14.81 7.37 -13.07
C GLN A 64 -13.96 7.17 -11.79
N PRO A 65 -14.57 6.92 -10.62
CA PRO A 65 -13.84 6.87 -9.35
C PRO A 65 -12.73 5.82 -9.29
N PHE A 66 -12.88 4.70 -9.99
CA PHE A 66 -11.94 3.57 -9.99
C PHE A 66 -11.10 3.46 -11.27
N GLU A 67 -11.17 4.48 -12.13
CA GLU A 67 -10.32 4.64 -13.32
C GLU A 67 -9.45 5.88 -13.12
N PRO A 68 -8.17 5.71 -12.69
CA PRO A 68 -7.32 6.86 -12.38
C PRO A 68 -7.12 7.79 -13.57
N GLU A 69 -7.31 9.07 -13.35
CA GLU A 69 -7.10 10.12 -14.36
C GLU A 69 -6.07 11.12 -13.84
N ILE A 70 -5.14 11.53 -14.70
CA ILE A 70 -4.23 12.64 -14.41
C ILE A 70 -4.84 13.91 -14.97
N ARG A 71 -5.16 14.85 -14.09
CA ARG A 71 -5.78 16.14 -14.45
C ARG A 71 -5.21 17.24 -13.57
N ASP A 72 -4.80 18.35 -14.19
CA ASP A 72 -4.22 19.49 -13.50
C ASP A 72 -3.00 19.13 -12.60
N GLY A 73 -2.18 18.18 -13.04
CA GLY A 73 -1.02 17.71 -12.29
C GLY A 73 -1.33 16.81 -11.08
N HIS A 74 -2.58 16.36 -10.93
CA HIS A 74 -3.03 15.50 -9.84
C HIS A 74 -3.59 14.19 -10.37
N ILE A 75 -3.47 13.13 -9.58
CA ILE A 75 -4.13 11.84 -9.83
C ILE A 75 -5.49 11.85 -9.13
N TRP A 76 -6.55 11.68 -9.93
CA TRP A 76 -7.92 11.67 -9.45
C TRP A 76 -8.47 10.25 -9.48
N ALA A 77 -8.69 9.65 -8.32
CA ALA A 77 -9.34 8.35 -8.16
C ALA A 77 -9.69 8.11 -6.70
N ARG A 78 -10.67 7.26 -6.44
CA ARG A 78 -10.96 6.79 -5.09
C ARG A 78 -9.78 5.94 -4.58
N GLY A 79 -9.22 6.29 -3.41
CA GLY A 79 -8.08 5.58 -2.81
C GLY A 79 -6.70 6.02 -3.32
N ALA A 80 -6.62 7.02 -4.21
CA ALA A 80 -5.35 7.55 -4.68
C ALA A 80 -4.56 8.20 -3.52
N ASP A 81 -5.23 8.99 -2.70
CA ASP A 81 -4.66 9.63 -1.51
C ASP A 81 -4.93 8.78 -0.26
N ASP A 82 -6.17 8.43 0.00
CA ASP A 82 -6.57 7.66 1.18
C ASP A 82 -6.80 6.18 0.83
N ASP A 83 -5.84 5.28 1.05
CA ASP A 83 -4.55 5.50 1.74
C ASP A 83 -3.36 5.02 0.87
N LYS A 84 -3.60 4.70 -0.43
CA LYS A 84 -2.57 4.10 -1.30
C LYS A 84 -1.38 5.03 -1.55
N GLY A 85 -1.61 6.34 -1.59
CA GLY A 85 -0.54 7.32 -1.73
C GLY A 85 0.40 7.27 -0.53
N GLN A 86 -0.14 7.37 0.67
CA GLN A 86 0.64 7.33 1.91
C GLN A 86 1.29 5.96 2.12
N ALA A 87 0.57 4.87 1.83
CA ALA A 87 1.12 3.52 1.91
C ALA A 87 2.32 3.35 0.98
N MET A 88 2.26 3.90 -0.24
CA MET A 88 3.39 3.84 -1.18
C MET A 88 4.59 4.63 -0.69
N ILE A 89 4.39 5.78 -0.04
CA ILE A 89 5.48 6.55 0.58
C ILE A 89 6.22 5.68 1.62
N GLN A 90 5.48 4.97 2.47
CA GLN A 90 6.06 4.08 3.47
C GLN A 90 6.85 2.93 2.84
N VAL A 91 6.32 2.30 1.78
CA VAL A 91 7.03 1.26 1.03
C VAL A 91 8.32 1.79 0.42
N LYS A 92 8.30 2.99 -0.16
CA LYS A 92 9.48 3.61 -0.75
C LYS A 92 10.51 4.03 0.29
N ALA A 93 10.09 4.51 1.45
CA ALA A 93 11.00 4.79 2.56
C ALA A 93 11.66 3.51 3.06
N PHE A 94 10.90 2.43 3.24
CA PHE A 94 11.41 1.12 3.60
C PHE A 94 12.42 0.60 2.56
N GLU A 95 12.07 0.66 1.29
CA GLU A 95 12.96 0.26 0.19
C GLU A 95 14.28 1.03 0.22
N TYR A 96 14.20 2.35 0.42
CA TYR A 96 15.40 3.20 0.48
C TYR A 96 16.32 2.77 1.63
N VAL A 97 15.77 2.62 2.84
CA VAL A 97 16.55 2.23 4.01
C VAL A 97 17.20 0.85 3.81
N VAL A 98 16.44 -0.13 3.32
CA VAL A 98 16.95 -1.49 3.12
C VAL A 98 18.04 -1.54 2.07
N LYS A 99 17.92 -0.77 0.98
CA LYS A 99 18.87 -0.78 -0.14
C LYS A 99 20.11 0.08 0.09
N THR A 100 20.07 1.00 1.05
CA THR A 100 21.20 1.88 1.35
C THR A 100 21.98 1.49 2.60
N ASP A 101 21.64 0.38 3.25
CA ASP A 101 22.29 -0.10 4.48
C ASP A 101 22.30 0.97 5.61
N CYS A 102 21.29 1.77 5.64
CA CYS A 102 21.12 2.78 6.71
C CYS A 102 20.57 2.16 8.00
#